data_ba3d0d6830c927a70e1bbcb464703a32
#
_entry.id   ba3d0d6830c927a70e1bbcb464703a32
#
_cell.length_a   1.000
_cell.length_b   1.000
_cell.length_c   1.000
_cell.angle_alpha   90.00
_cell.angle_beta   90.00
_cell.angle_gamma   90.00
#
_symmetry.space_group_name_H-M   'P 1'
#
loop_
_entity.id
_entity.type
_entity.pdbx_description
1 polymer ?
#
loop_
_entity_poly.entity_id
_entity_poly.type
_entity_poly.pdbx_seq_one_letter_code
_entity_poly.pdbx_strand_id
1 'polypeptide(L)'
;MCMKNTVLIVSNYILRYAKEKGKGLSVLQLMDYLYFVQAQVLVVKNRPAFPETLIAKDWGIFVQDVWSKYSWYGNAFIPVSDKPKNSIPDADLIEEVVDTLAGKSHTAIFGIIRQQAPYKNGLQNILDCEIQNKELKDFFAVT
;
A
#
# COMPACT_ATOMS: atom_id res chain seq x y z
N MET A 1 9.64 5.05 -24.13
CA MET A 1 9.94 5.46 -22.75
C MET A 1 9.13 4.62 -21.78
N CYS A 2 9.78 3.94 -20.86
CA CYS A 2 9.08 3.11 -19.89
C CYS A 2 8.51 3.98 -18.77
N MET A 3 7.20 3.86 -18.54
CA MET A 3 6.57 4.50 -17.40
C MET A 3 6.95 3.73 -16.13
N LYS A 4 7.45 4.43 -15.13
CA LYS A 4 7.77 3.84 -13.84
C LYS A 4 6.77 4.32 -12.81
N ASN A 5 6.32 3.42 -11.95
CA ASN A 5 5.45 3.79 -10.85
C ASN A 5 6.23 4.53 -9.76
N THR A 6 5.59 5.54 -9.21
CA THR A 6 5.94 6.08 -7.90
C THR A 6 4.82 5.69 -6.94
N VAL A 7 5.05 5.83 -5.65
CA VAL A 7 4.02 5.49 -4.66
C VAL A 7 2.78 6.35 -4.84
N LEU A 8 2.92 7.59 -5.32
CA LEU A 8 1.76 8.46 -5.54
C LEU A 8 0.95 8.05 -6.76
N ILE A 9 1.61 7.57 -7.81
CA ILE A 9 0.92 7.02 -8.99
C ILE A 9 0.13 5.78 -8.59
N VAL A 10 0.74 4.88 -7.84
CA VAL A 10 0.08 3.66 -7.36
C VAL A 10 -1.09 4.02 -6.45
N SER A 11 -0.89 4.97 -5.53
CA SER A 11 -1.93 5.43 -4.60
C SER A 11 -3.13 5.99 -5.35
N ASN A 12 -2.90 6.81 -6.36
CA ASN A 12 -3.99 7.37 -7.16
C ASN A 12 -4.78 6.26 -7.87
N TYR A 13 -4.08 5.27 -8.40
CA TYR A 13 -4.74 4.14 -9.05
C TYR A 13 -5.60 3.34 -8.07
N ILE A 14 -5.07 3.08 -6.89
CA ILE A 14 -5.81 2.37 -5.81
C ILE A 14 -7.09 3.13 -5.49
N LEU A 15 -6.99 4.44 -5.27
CA LEU A 15 -8.13 5.26 -4.90
C LEU A 15 -9.22 5.25 -5.99
N ARG A 16 -8.82 5.36 -7.24
CA ARG A 16 -9.75 5.38 -8.37
C ARG A 16 -10.42 4.03 -8.58
N TYR A 17 -9.65 2.97 -8.50
CA TYR A 17 -10.20 1.62 -8.67
C TYR A 17 -11.17 1.30 -7.52
N ALA A 18 -10.82 1.64 -6.27
CA ALA A 18 -11.70 1.44 -5.13
C ALA A 18 -13.00 2.21 -5.31
N LYS A 19 -12.93 3.45 -5.80
CA LYS A 19 -14.12 4.27 -6.06
C LYS A 19 -15.03 3.61 -7.10
N GLU A 20 -14.46 3.03 -8.15
CA GLU A 20 -15.24 2.30 -9.15
C GLU A 20 -16.01 1.13 -8.53
N LYS A 21 -15.47 0.55 -7.47
CA LYS A 21 -16.11 -0.55 -6.73
C LYS A 21 -17.03 -0.05 -5.60
N GLY A 22 -17.28 1.26 -5.54
CA GLY A 22 -18.15 1.85 -4.53
C GLY A 22 -17.53 1.98 -3.16
N LYS A 23 -16.19 1.98 -3.07
CA LYS A 23 -15.47 2.04 -1.80
C LYS A 23 -14.62 3.29 -1.70
N GLY A 24 -14.71 3.97 -0.56
CA GLY A 24 -13.79 5.04 -0.21
C GLY A 24 -12.67 4.52 0.67
N LEU A 25 -11.54 5.22 0.68
CA LEU A 25 -10.40 4.87 1.52
C LEU A 25 -9.90 6.09 2.28
N SER A 26 -9.56 5.89 3.57
CA SER A 26 -8.83 6.87 4.35
C SER A 26 -7.33 6.72 4.07
N VAL A 27 -6.53 7.70 4.54
CA VAL A 27 -5.08 7.64 4.34
C VAL A 27 -4.46 6.41 5.03
N LEU A 28 -4.97 6.03 6.21
CA LEU A 28 -4.45 4.85 6.90
C LEU A 28 -4.74 3.58 6.12
N GLN A 29 -5.94 3.44 5.58
CA GLN A 29 -6.28 2.30 4.73
C GLN A 29 -5.42 2.27 3.48
N LEU A 30 -5.21 3.43 2.85
CA LEU A 30 -4.39 3.51 1.65
C LEU A 30 -2.97 3.01 1.92
N MET A 31 -2.35 3.41 3.04
CA MET A 31 -1.01 2.96 3.38
C MET A 31 -0.97 1.45 3.67
N ASP A 32 -2.01 0.90 4.28
CA ASP A 32 -2.13 -0.55 4.45
C ASP A 32 -2.16 -1.27 3.09
N TYR A 33 -2.93 -0.74 2.15
CA TYR A 33 -3.03 -1.32 0.80
C TYR A 33 -1.68 -1.32 0.11
N LEU A 34 -0.90 -0.24 0.29
CA LEU A 34 0.43 -0.13 -0.32
C LEU A 34 1.40 -1.21 0.20
N TYR A 35 1.29 -1.58 1.47
CA TYR A 35 2.06 -2.68 2.02
C TYR A 35 1.80 -3.98 1.24
N PHE A 36 0.54 -4.31 1.02
CA PHE A 36 0.17 -5.53 0.29
C PHE A 36 0.49 -5.45 -1.19
N VAL A 37 0.35 -4.27 -1.81
CA VAL A 37 0.72 -4.08 -3.21
C VAL A 37 2.22 -4.30 -3.40
N GLN A 38 3.04 -3.72 -2.53
CA GLN A 38 4.49 -3.89 -2.61
C GLN A 38 4.84 -5.37 -2.47
N ALA A 39 4.24 -6.06 -1.51
CA ALA A 39 4.48 -7.48 -1.29
C ALA A 39 4.11 -8.31 -2.53
N GLN A 40 2.93 -8.07 -3.09
CA GLN A 40 2.43 -8.84 -4.24
C GLN A 40 3.32 -8.65 -5.47
N VAL A 41 3.70 -7.42 -5.76
CA VAL A 41 4.55 -7.15 -6.93
C VAL A 41 5.95 -7.75 -6.75
N LEU A 42 6.50 -7.67 -5.54
CA LEU A 42 7.80 -8.29 -5.24
C LEU A 42 7.78 -9.80 -5.51
N VAL A 43 6.72 -10.48 -5.08
CA VAL A 43 6.60 -11.92 -5.27
C VAL A 43 6.41 -12.28 -6.74
N VAL A 44 5.52 -11.59 -7.44
CA VAL A 44 5.16 -11.94 -8.82
C VAL A 44 6.19 -11.46 -9.84
N LYS A 45 6.71 -10.24 -9.66
CA LYS A 45 7.59 -9.60 -10.65
C LYS A 45 9.06 -9.58 -10.24
N ASN A 46 9.38 -9.96 -9.00
CA ASN A 46 10.75 -9.94 -8.46
C ASN A 46 11.38 -8.53 -8.51
N ARG A 47 10.55 -7.49 -8.38
CA ARG A 47 10.97 -6.09 -8.27
C ARG A 47 9.90 -5.32 -7.50
N PRO A 48 10.23 -4.16 -6.89
CA PRO A 48 9.22 -3.41 -6.16
C PRO A 48 8.19 -2.76 -7.09
N ALA A 49 6.99 -2.53 -6.57
CA ALA A 49 5.95 -1.78 -7.27
C ALA A 49 6.30 -0.29 -7.34
N PHE A 50 6.99 0.20 -6.34
CA PHE A 50 7.41 1.62 -6.24
C PHE A 50 8.70 1.69 -5.42
N PRO A 51 9.53 2.73 -5.65
CA PRO A 51 10.84 2.82 -4.96
C PRO A 51 10.76 3.36 -3.53
N GLU A 52 9.65 4.04 -3.18
CA GLU A 52 9.52 4.66 -1.87
C GLU A 52 9.47 3.61 -0.75
N THR A 53 9.87 4.01 0.44
CA THR A 53 10.04 3.12 1.58
C THR A 53 8.78 3.00 2.42
N LEU A 54 8.49 1.79 2.87
CA LEU A 54 7.45 1.51 3.87
C LEU A 54 8.10 1.54 5.26
N ILE A 55 7.49 2.27 6.18
CA ILE A 55 7.97 2.43 7.55
C ILE A 55 6.96 1.79 8.51
N ALA A 56 7.46 1.03 9.49
CA ALA A 56 6.62 0.45 10.53
C ALA A 56 6.46 1.44 11.67
N LYS A 57 5.22 1.84 11.95
CA LYS A 57 4.88 2.67 13.11
C LYS A 57 3.97 1.87 14.04
N ASP A 58 3.90 2.24 15.30
CA ASP A 58 3.04 1.56 16.27
C ASP A 58 1.59 1.51 15.83
N TRP A 59 1.15 2.52 15.08
CA TRP A 59 -0.25 2.69 14.67
C TRP A 59 -0.53 2.21 13.24
N GLY A 60 0.48 1.76 12.49
CA GLY A 60 0.26 1.29 11.12
C GLY A 60 1.50 1.43 10.25
N ILE A 61 1.26 1.27 8.95
CA ILE A 61 2.27 1.47 7.93
C ILE A 61 2.34 2.95 7.58
N PHE A 62 3.54 3.49 7.47
CA PHE A 62 3.75 4.90 7.13
C PHE A 62 4.54 5.00 5.83
N VAL A 63 4.06 5.82 4.91
CA VAL A 63 4.74 6.15 3.66
C VAL A 63 4.78 7.68 3.58
N GLN A 64 5.97 8.26 3.62
CA GLN A 64 6.16 9.70 3.76
C GLN A 64 5.40 10.50 2.70
N ASP A 65 5.56 10.16 1.42
CA ASP A 65 4.94 10.93 0.35
C ASP A 65 3.42 10.85 0.37
N VAL A 66 2.88 9.71 0.75
CA VAL A 66 1.44 9.50 0.85
C VAL A 66 0.88 10.30 2.02
N TRP A 67 1.56 10.24 3.16
CA TRP A 67 1.16 11.01 4.33
C TRP A 67 1.17 12.50 4.05
N SER A 68 2.24 13.00 3.42
CA SER A 68 2.36 14.42 3.08
C SER A 68 1.24 14.90 2.18
N LYS A 69 0.79 14.07 1.26
CA LYS A 69 -0.24 14.44 0.31
C LYS A 69 -1.67 14.31 0.86
N TYR A 70 -1.93 13.26 1.65
CA TYR A 70 -3.30 12.88 1.99
C TYR A 70 -3.65 12.99 3.48
N SER A 71 -2.71 13.27 4.36
CA SER A 71 -2.99 13.36 5.80
C SER A 71 -3.99 14.46 6.15
N TRP A 72 -4.08 15.48 5.31
CA TRP A 72 -5.03 16.58 5.46
C TRP A 72 -6.47 16.08 5.66
N TYR A 73 -6.83 14.95 5.05
CA TYR A 73 -8.20 14.43 5.13
C TYR A 73 -8.49 13.69 6.44
N GLY A 74 -7.49 13.48 7.28
CA GLY A 74 -7.68 12.80 8.57
C GLY A 74 -8.27 11.42 8.42
N ASN A 75 -9.35 11.14 9.13
CA ASN A 75 -10.05 9.85 9.07
C ASN A 75 -11.10 9.78 7.95
N ALA A 76 -11.30 10.86 7.22
CA ALA A 76 -12.28 10.91 6.14
C ALA A 76 -11.74 10.17 4.92
N PHE A 77 -12.66 9.75 4.06
CA PHE A 77 -12.27 9.17 2.78
C PHE A 77 -11.63 10.24 1.89
N ILE A 78 -10.54 9.85 1.23
CA ILE A 78 -9.82 10.76 0.33
C ILE A 78 -10.66 11.02 -0.92
N PRO A 79 -10.89 12.29 -1.29
CA PRO A 79 -11.64 12.59 -2.52
C PRO A 79 -10.91 12.08 -3.76
N VAL A 80 -11.67 11.58 -4.71
CA VAL A 80 -11.13 10.97 -5.94
C VAL A 80 -11.74 11.70 -7.14
N SER A 81 -10.88 12.05 -8.11
CA SER A 81 -11.30 12.68 -9.36
C SER A 81 -12.24 11.77 -10.15
N ASP A 82 -13.21 12.37 -10.83
CA ASP A 82 -14.11 11.64 -11.74
C ASP A 82 -13.48 11.33 -13.09
N LYS A 83 -12.25 11.78 -13.33
CA LYS A 83 -11.56 11.50 -14.59
C LYS A 83 -11.30 9.99 -14.70
N PRO A 84 -11.40 9.43 -15.93
CA PRO A 84 -11.07 8.03 -16.14
C PRO A 84 -9.64 7.73 -15.69
N LYS A 85 -9.45 6.57 -15.07
CA LYS A 85 -8.11 6.16 -14.69
C LYS A 85 -7.35 5.67 -15.91
N ASN A 86 -6.08 6.02 -16.00
CA ASN A 86 -5.19 5.48 -17.02
C ASN A 86 -4.53 4.22 -16.47
N SER A 87 -4.31 3.24 -17.34
CA SER A 87 -3.58 2.05 -16.93
C SER A 87 -2.14 2.41 -16.59
N ILE A 88 -1.60 1.72 -15.58
CA ILE A 88 -0.23 1.91 -15.10
C ILE A 88 0.44 0.54 -15.01
N PRO A 89 1.78 0.50 -14.87
CA PRO A 89 2.46 -0.77 -14.59
C PRO A 89 1.87 -1.46 -13.38
N ASP A 90 1.75 -2.78 -13.44
CA ASP A 90 1.25 -3.64 -12.35
C ASP A 90 -0.24 -3.43 -12.01
N ALA A 91 -1.01 -2.81 -12.91
CA ALA A 91 -2.41 -2.49 -12.65
C ALA A 91 -3.23 -3.71 -12.25
N ASP A 92 -3.02 -4.84 -12.90
CA ASP A 92 -3.74 -6.09 -12.60
C ASP A 92 -3.45 -6.59 -11.17
N LEU A 93 -2.20 -6.51 -10.73
CA LEU A 93 -1.82 -6.92 -9.38
C LEU A 93 -2.37 -5.95 -8.32
N ILE A 94 -2.36 -4.66 -8.63
CA ILE A 94 -2.94 -3.64 -7.76
C ILE A 94 -4.44 -3.89 -7.57
N GLU A 95 -5.14 -4.18 -8.66
CA GLU A 95 -6.59 -4.46 -8.62
C GLU A 95 -6.90 -5.70 -7.79
N GLU A 96 -6.09 -6.75 -7.90
CA GLU A 96 -6.25 -7.94 -7.08
C GLU A 96 -6.15 -7.63 -5.59
N VAL A 97 -5.19 -6.79 -5.20
CA VAL A 97 -5.01 -6.40 -3.79
C VAL A 97 -6.22 -5.61 -3.32
N VAL A 98 -6.67 -4.63 -4.11
CA VAL A 98 -7.83 -3.81 -3.75
C VAL A 98 -9.07 -4.70 -3.59
N ASP A 99 -9.30 -5.63 -4.51
CA ASP A 99 -10.45 -6.53 -4.44
C ASP A 99 -10.40 -7.40 -3.19
N THR A 100 -9.21 -7.89 -2.83
CA THR A 100 -9.03 -8.74 -1.65
C THR A 100 -9.31 -7.99 -0.35
N LEU A 101 -8.91 -6.72 -0.27
CA LEU A 101 -9.04 -5.92 0.94
C LEU A 101 -10.33 -5.10 0.99
N ALA A 102 -11.12 -5.11 -0.08
CA ALA A 102 -12.32 -4.28 -0.18
C ALA A 102 -13.27 -4.52 1.00
N GLY A 103 -13.77 -3.43 1.57
CA GLY A 103 -14.72 -3.48 2.67
C GLY A 103 -14.10 -3.68 4.05
N LYS A 104 -12.79 -3.91 4.14
CA LYS A 104 -12.11 -4.08 5.43
C LYS A 104 -11.67 -2.73 5.98
N SER A 105 -11.86 -2.53 7.29
CA SER A 105 -11.41 -1.32 7.97
C SER A 105 -9.88 -1.34 8.16
N HIS A 106 -9.30 -0.16 8.43
CA HIS A 106 -7.90 -0.08 8.83
C HIS A 106 -7.61 -0.99 10.02
N THR A 107 -8.46 -0.99 11.03
CA THR A 107 -8.28 -1.83 12.21
C THR A 107 -8.18 -3.31 11.84
N ALA A 108 -9.05 -3.77 10.95
CA ALA A 108 -9.04 -5.18 10.51
C ALA A 108 -7.77 -5.51 9.72
N ILE A 109 -7.40 -4.64 8.77
CA ILE A 109 -6.23 -4.88 7.91
C ILE A 109 -4.95 -4.80 8.74
N PHE A 110 -4.81 -3.77 9.54
CA PHE A 110 -3.61 -3.59 10.38
C PHE A 110 -3.50 -4.71 11.42
N GLY A 111 -4.63 -5.23 11.89
CA GLY A 111 -4.64 -6.40 12.78
C GLY A 111 -3.93 -7.61 12.16
N ILE A 112 -4.01 -7.76 10.84
CA ILE A 112 -3.29 -8.79 10.11
C ILE A 112 -1.81 -8.44 9.96
N ILE A 113 -1.53 -7.21 9.51
CA ILE A 113 -0.16 -6.75 9.23
C ILE A 113 0.72 -6.83 10.47
N ARG A 114 0.20 -6.42 11.62
CA ARG A 114 0.97 -6.34 12.87
C ARG A 114 1.47 -7.70 13.36
N GLN A 115 0.91 -8.78 12.87
CA GLN A 115 1.32 -10.14 13.23
C GLN A 115 2.33 -10.72 12.26
N GLN A 116 2.64 -10.03 11.17
CA GLN A 116 3.53 -10.51 10.13
C GLN A 116 4.98 -10.08 10.38
N ALA A 117 5.92 -10.99 10.03
CA ALA A 117 7.34 -10.75 10.29
C ALA A 117 7.90 -9.47 9.66
N PRO A 118 7.55 -9.08 8.43
CA PRO A 118 8.10 -7.85 7.86
C PRO A 118 7.80 -6.62 8.70
N TYR A 119 6.58 -6.51 9.22
CA TYR A 119 6.21 -5.39 10.09
C TYR A 119 6.93 -5.47 11.44
N LYS A 120 6.92 -6.65 12.06
CA LYS A 120 7.55 -6.83 13.38
C LYS A 120 9.04 -6.52 13.33
N ASN A 121 9.73 -7.01 12.30
CA ASN A 121 11.16 -6.77 12.13
C ASN A 121 11.44 -5.30 11.82
N GLY A 122 10.59 -4.66 11.01
CA GLY A 122 10.71 -3.24 10.73
C GLY A 122 10.58 -2.41 12.01
N LEU A 123 9.60 -2.73 12.83
CA LEU A 123 9.36 -2.01 14.07
C LEU A 123 10.54 -2.11 15.04
N GLN A 124 11.26 -3.23 15.01
CA GLN A 124 12.44 -3.45 15.85
C GLN A 124 13.72 -2.83 15.29
N ASN A 125 13.69 -2.34 14.06
CA ASN A 125 14.85 -1.68 13.47
C ASN A 125 15.00 -0.29 14.06
N ILE A 126 15.93 -0.15 15.00
CA ILE A 126 16.08 1.08 15.79
C ILE A 126 16.59 2.27 14.99
N LEU A 127 17.12 2.05 13.78
CA LEU A 127 17.65 3.16 12.97
C LEU A 127 16.54 3.92 12.23
N ASP A 128 15.65 3.22 11.53
CA ASP A 128 14.68 3.87 10.66
C ASP A 128 13.31 3.20 10.61
N CYS A 129 13.15 2.06 11.28
CA CYS A 129 11.91 1.27 11.28
C CYS A 129 11.45 0.90 9.87
N GLU A 130 12.40 0.78 8.94
CA GLU A 130 12.12 0.45 7.55
C GLU A 130 11.73 -1.01 7.37
N ILE A 131 10.67 -1.25 6.59
CA ILE A 131 10.26 -2.59 6.21
C ILE A 131 11.03 -2.95 4.93
N GLN A 132 11.87 -3.99 5.02
CA GLN A 132 12.74 -4.37 3.92
C GLN A 132 11.98 -5.12 2.83
N ASN A 133 12.26 -4.79 1.58
CA ASN A 133 11.64 -5.47 0.43
C ASN A 133 11.94 -6.97 0.45
N LYS A 134 13.16 -7.35 0.82
CA LYS A 134 13.53 -8.76 0.89
C LYS A 134 12.65 -9.51 1.88
N GLU A 135 12.38 -8.92 3.04
CA GLU A 135 11.54 -9.55 4.05
C GLU A 135 10.09 -9.69 3.58
N LEU A 136 9.56 -8.66 2.90
CA LEU A 136 8.23 -8.74 2.31
C LEU A 136 8.14 -9.88 1.31
N LYS A 137 9.09 -9.92 0.39
CA LYS A 137 9.11 -10.96 -0.64
C LYS A 137 9.21 -12.34 -0.02
N ASP A 138 10.14 -12.54 0.90
CA ASP A 138 10.36 -13.85 1.52
C ASP A 138 9.14 -14.32 2.30
N PHE A 139 8.50 -13.41 3.04
CA PHE A 139 7.33 -13.75 3.84
C PHE A 139 6.15 -14.17 2.96
N PHE A 140 5.84 -13.41 1.93
CA PHE A 140 4.68 -13.67 1.09
C PHE A 140 4.92 -14.77 0.07
N ALA A 141 6.16 -15.07 -0.28
CA ALA A 141 6.48 -16.10 -1.24
C ALA A 141 6.25 -17.53 -0.72
N VAL A 142 6.19 -17.72 0.59
CA VAL A 142 6.02 -19.05 1.20
C VAL A 142 4.56 -19.41 1.45
N THR A 143 3.64 -18.56 1.08
CA THR A 143 2.19 -18.83 1.31
C THR A 143 1.53 -19.51 0.12
#